data_992713d26e0eb791765d57424262a0b5
#
_entry.id   992713d26e0eb791765d57424262a0b5
#
_cell.length_a   1.000
_cell.length_b   1.000
_cell.length_c   1.000
_cell.angle_alpha   90.00
_cell.angle_beta   90.00
_cell.angle_gamma   90.00
#
_symmetry.space_group_name_H-M   'P 1'
#
loop_
_entity.id
_entity.type
_entity.pdbx_description
1 polymer ?
#
loop_
_entity_poly.entity_id
_entity_poly.type
_entity_poly.pdbx_seq_one_letter_code
_entity_poly.pdbx_strand_id
1 'polypeptide(L)'
;LIVSDKQMVLFGYVKKLQEVLNKAGLNSNVFDDTIPDPTDKVVLKGIDMLEKNKNDAVIGFGGGSPIDTAKAIAVLSQYSRDIQDYKPPGTFDKKGLPIIAIPTTAGTGSEVTHHAVVIDSRTNNLEKISCRGEGFVPIVSIIDYELTLSKPRRLTIDSAIDTLTHGIEAYVSKKATLFSDRMALDTIRLVTENIYAVEKNPKDTQAREGLMLAATLGGLAFSNASICLVHGMSRPLGSNFKVPHGLSNAMLLPTITEFSIDYAKSRYADCSRAGDFALPEDDDELSLIHI
;
A
#
# COMPACT_ATOMS: atom_id res chain seq x y z
N LEU A 1 -20.67 -3.59 -1.62
CA LEU A 1 -20.23 -2.43 -2.41
C LEU A 1 -18.85 -2.68 -2.98
N ILE A 2 -18.67 -2.56 -4.31
CA ILE A 2 -17.35 -2.56 -4.97
C ILE A 2 -16.87 -1.11 -5.01
N VAL A 3 -15.74 -0.83 -4.37
CA VAL A 3 -15.05 0.47 -4.36
C VAL A 3 -13.85 0.38 -5.31
N SER A 4 -13.85 1.23 -6.34
CA SER A 4 -12.87 1.18 -7.41
C SER A 4 -12.62 2.57 -8.00
N ASP A 5 -11.88 2.65 -9.08
CA ASP A 5 -11.65 3.88 -9.84
C ASP A 5 -12.16 3.74 -11.30
N LYS A 6 -12.27 4.88 -11.99
CA LYS A 6 -12.78 4.94 -13.37
C LYS A 6 -11.91 4.16 -14.35
N GLN A 7 -10.63 4.03 -14.11
CA GLN A 7 -9.71 3.27 -14.96
C GLN A 7 -10.04 1.76 -14.91
N MET A 8 -10.31 1.23 -13.71
CA MET A 8 -10.70 -0.16 -13.53
C MET A 8 -12.05 -0.48 -14.20
N VAL A 9 -12.97 0.47 -14.14
CA VAL A 9 -14.26 0.37 -14.88
C VAL A 9 -14.01 0.37 -16.38
N LEU A 10 -13.23 1.33 -16.88
CA LEU A 10 -12.91 1.48 -18.31
C LEU A 10 -12.21 0.23 -18.89
N PHE A 11 -11.30 -0.38 -18.13
CA PHE A 11 -10.63 -1.61 -18.54
C PHE A 11 -11.50 -2.87 -18.42
N GLY A 12 -12.74 -2.75 -17.93
CA GLY A 12 -13.69 -3.85 -17.83
C GLY A 12 -13.46 -4.80 -16.64
N TYR A 13 -12.47 -4.54 -15.78
CA TYR A 13 -12.19 -5.38 -14.62
C TYR A 13 -13.36 -5.41 -13.64
N VAL A 14 -13.95 -4.24 -13.34
CA VAL A 14 -15.10 -4.14 -12.43
C VAL A 14 -16.29 -4.93 -12.96
N LYS A 15 -16.56 -4.85 -14.26
CA LYS A 15 -17.63 -5.63 -14.91
C LYS A 15 -17.41 -7.14 -14.77
N LYS A 16 -16.18 -7.62 -14.97
CA LYS A 16 -15.83 -9.03 -14.78
C LYS A 16 -16.08 -9.48 -13.33
N LEU A 17 -15.69 -8.67 -12.34
CA LEU A 17 -15.94 -8.95 -10.93
C LEU A 17 -17.45 -9.03 -10.64
N GLN A 18 -18.25 -8.08 -11.17
CA GLN A 18 -19.71 -8.11 -11.03
C GLN A 18 -20.33 -9.37 -11.65
N GLU A 19 -19.84 -9.79 -12.81
CA GLU A 19 -20.31 -11.03 -13.47
C GLU A 19 -20.02 -12.28 -12.61
N VAL A 20 -18.84 -12.34 -11.95
CA VAL A 20 -18.49 -13.43 -11.03
C VAL A 20 -19.40 -13.43 -9.80
N LEU A 21 -19.60 -12.27 -9.18
CA LEU A 21 -20.49 -12.12 -8.03
C LEU A 21 -21.94 -12.49 -8.37
N ASN A 22 -22.46 -12.02 -9.52
CA ASN A 22 -23.80 -12.33 -9.98
C ASN A 22 -24.00 -13.83 -10.23
N LYS A 23 -23.00 -14.54 -10.80
CA LYS A 23 -23.04 -15.99 -10.97
C LYS A 23 -23.09 -16.73 -9.64
N ALA A 24 -22.54 -16.15 -8.59
CA ALA A 24 -22.58 -16.66 -7.22
C ALA A 24 -23.88 -16.24 -6.48
N GLY A 25 -24.82 -15.56 -7.12
CA GLY A 25 -26.06 -15.07 -6.52
C GLY A 25 -25.88 -13.84 -5.61
N LEU A 26 -24.74 -13.14 -5.72
CA LEU A 26 -24.44 -11.96 -4.93
C LEU A 26 -24.72 -10.68 -5.74
N ASN A 27 -25.50 -9.79 -5.17
CA ASN A 27 -25.75 -8.47 -5.75
C ASN A 27 -24.61 -7.50 -5.40
N SER A 28 -24.24 -6.66 -6.35
CA SER A 28 -23.17 -5.67 -6.12
C SER A 28 -23.52 -4.32 -6.74
N ASN A 29 -23.12 -3.26 -6.04
CA ASN A 29 -23.13 -1.88 -6.53
C ASN A 29 -21.70 -1.41 -6.69
N VAL A 30 -21.46 -0.44 -7.56
CA VAL A 30 -20.11 0.07 -7.87
C VAL A 30 -20.02 1.54 -7.47
N PHE A 31 -19.02 1.85 -6.66
CA PHE A 31 -18.55 3.19 -6.38
C PHE A 31 -17.19 3.38 -7.05
N ASP A 32 -17.15 4.14 -8.14
CA ASP A 32 -15.97 4.34 -8.99
C ASP A 32 -15.39 5.76 -8.96
N ASP A 33 -15.86 6.56 -8.01
CA ASP A 33 -15.38 7.94 -7.82
C ASP A 33 -14.12 8.05 -6.95
N THR A 34 -13.42 6.92 -6.69
CA THR A 34 -12.15 6.98 -5.97
C THR A 34 -11.10 7.71 -6.81
N ILE A 35 -10.38 8.61 -6.17
CA ILE A 35 -9.29 9.40 -6.74
C ILE A 35 -7.96 9.01 -6.10
N PRO A 36 -6.81 9.27 -6.77
CA PRO A 36 -5.53 9.22 -6.10
C PRO A 36 -5.53 10.13 -4.85
N ASP A 37 -4.98 9.63 -3.74
CA ASP A 37 -5.05 10.32 -2.45
C ASP A 37 -6.50 10.67 -2.05
N PRO A 38 -7.31 9.69 -1.65
CA PRO A 38 -8.74 9.90 -1.43
C PRO A 38 -9.00 10.87 -0.29
N THR A 39 -10.05 11.68 -0.45
CA THR A 39 -10.47 12.65 0.56
C THR A 39 -11.63 12.14 1.41
N ASP A 40 -11.82 12.74 2.58
CA ASP A 40 -13.00 12.55 3.43
C ASP A 40 -14.30 12.69 2.64
N LYS A 41 -14.40 13.65 1.71
CA LYS A 41 -15.58 13.83 0.85
C LYS A 41 -15.87 12.64 -0.06
N VAL A 42 -14.82 12.00 -0.60
CA VAL A 42 -14.96 10.79 -1.42
C VAL A 42 -15.46 9.64 -0.56
N VAL A 43 -14.90 9.48 0.64
CA VAL A 43 -15.34 8.45 1.60
C VAL A 43 -16.81 8.63 1.97
N LEU A 44 -17.25 9.86 2.30
CA LEU A 44 -18.64 10.16 2.65
C LEU A 44 -19.61 9.83 1.51
N LYS A 45 -19.28 10.15 0.26
CA LYS A 45 -20.11 9.74 -0.90
C LYS A 45 -20.23 8.22 -1.02
N GLY A 46 -19.13 7.50 -0.76
CA GLY A 46 -19.13 6.03 -0.75
C GLY A 46 -20.01 5.46 0.37
N ILE A 47 -20.01 6.07 1.55
CA ILE A 47 -20.90 5.73 2.67
C ILE A 47 -22.38 5.95 2.28
N ASP A 48 -22.71 7.09 1.69
CA ASP A 48 -24.08 7.39 1.27
C ASP A 48 -24.57 6.35 0.24
N MET A 49 -23.71 5.93 -0.69
CA MET A 49 -24.04 4.87 -1.66
C MET A 49 -24.24 3.50 -0.97
N LEU A 50 -23.35 3.15 -0.04
CA LEU A 50 -23.41 1.91 0.74
C LEU A 50 -24.74 1.79 1.48
N GLU A 51 -25.14 2.85 2.20
CA GLU A 51 -26.37 2.87 2.98
C GLU A 51 -27.63 2.86 2.10
N LYS A 52 -27.65 3.67 1.03
CA LYS A 52 -28.74 3.70 0.06
C LYS A 52 -29.05 2.32 -0.52
N ASN A 53 -27.99 1.55 -0.80
CA ASN A 53 -28.13 0.22 -1.42
C ASN A 53 -28.15 -0.91 -0.37
N LYS A 54 -28.03 -0.59 0.93
CA LYS A 54 -27.99 -1.56 2.03
C LYS A 54 -26.92 -2.64 1.82
N ASN A 55 -25.75 -2.23 1.36
CA ASN A 55 -24.65 -3.15 1.21
C ASN A 55 -24.11 -3.57 2.59
N ASP A 56 -23.76 -4.84 2.75
CA ASP A 56 -23.33 -5.48 4.00
C ASP A 56 -21.84 -5.88 4.01
N ALA A 57 -21.14 -5.65 2.91
CA ALA A 57 -19.70 -5.85 2.77
C ALA A 57 -19.11 -4.84 1.77
N VAL A 58 -17.80 -4.63 1.84
CA VAL A 58 -17.08 -3.72 0.96
C VAL A 58 -15.92 -4.45 0.28
N ILE A 59 -15.81 -4.32 -1.04
CA ILE A 59 -14.71 -4.85 -1.84
C ILE A 59 -13.87 -3.67 -2.33
N GLY A 60 -12.64 -3.53 -1.86
CA GLY A 60 -11.66 -2.59 -2.42
C GLY A 60 -10.95 -3.22 -3.61
N PHE A 61 -11.25 -2.75 -4.83
CA PHE A 61 -10.73 -3.31 -6.07
C PHE A 61 -9.94 -2.26 -6.87
N GLY A 62 -8.62 -2.34 -6.84
CA GLY A 62 -7.75 -1.38 -7.51
C GLY A 62 -6.38 -1.24 -6.84
N GLY A 63 -5.74 -0.09 -6.97
CA GLY A 63 -4.52 0.23 -6.23
C GLY A 63 -4.80 0.58 -4.76
N GLY A 64 -3.80 1.15 -4.08
CA GLY A 64 -3.94 1.53 -2.66
C GLY A 64 -5.12 2.47 -2.39
N SER A 65 -5.37 3.46 -3.25
CA SER A 65 -6.44 4.44 -3.03
C SER A 65 -7.85 3.83 -3.01
N PRO A 66 -8.27 2.96 -3.96
CA PRO A 66 -9.53 2.21 -3.85
C PRO A 66 -9.61 1.35 -2.59
N ILE A 67 -8.53 0.67 -2.20
CA ILE A 67 -8.52 -0.18 -1.01
C ILE A 67 -8.63 0.67 0.26
N ASP A 68 -7.89 1.77 0.38
CA ASP A 68 -7.97 2.67 1.54
C ASP A 68 -9.35 3.33 1.64
N THR A 69 -9.93 3.73 0.49
CA THR A 69 -11.32 4.25 0.44
C THR A 69 -12.31 3.19 0.92
N ALA A 70 -12.17 1.93 0.49
CA ALA A 70 -13.02 0.83 0.91
C ALA A 70 -12.93 0.57 2.42
N LYS A 71 -11.72 0.55 2.97
CA LYS A 71 -11.48 0.43 4.41
C LYS A 71 -12.15 1.56 5.19
N ALA A 72 -11.95 2.80 4.74
CA ALA A 72 -12.55 3.96 5.39
C ALA A 72 -14.09 3.89 5.32
N ILE A 73 -14.70 3.57 4.16
CA ILE A 73 -16.14 3.39 4.02
C ILE A 73 -16.64 2.33 5.01
N ALA A 74 -15.99 1.15 5.06
CA ALA A 74 -16.41 0.04 5.90
C ALA A 74 -16.41 0.38 7.39
N VAL A 75 -15.43 1.15 7.86
CA VAL A 75 -15.30 1.53 9.26
C VAL A 75 -16.18 2.74 9.58
N LEU A 76 -16.06 3.83 8.82
CA LEU A 76 -16.75 5.09 9.14
C LEU A 76 -18.27 4.99 9.01
N SER A 77 -18.78 4.10 8.14
CA SER A 77 -20.23 3.86 8.01
C SER A 77 -20.87 3.28 9.28
N GLN A 78 -20.09 2.59 10.12
CA GLN A 78 -20.58 1.94 11.32
C GLN A 78 -20.35 2.75 12.59
N TYR A 79 -19.56 3.83 12.51
CA TYR A 79 -19.14 4.61 13.67
C TYR A 79 -19.18 6.12 13.35
N SER A 80 -18.13 6.87 13.70
CA SER A 80 -18.05 8.28 13.36
C SER A 80 -17.71 8.49 11.89
N ARG A 81 -18.41 9.41 11.23
CA ARG A 81 -18.11 9.84 9.86
C ARG A 81 -17.03 10.94 9.81
N ASP A 82 -16.57 11.42 10.96
CA ASP A 82 -15.49 12.39 11.03
C ASP A 82 -14.12 11.69 10.98
N ILE A 83 -13.36 11.94 9.93
CA ILE A 83 -12.05 11.34 9.76
C ILE A 83 -11.05 11.73 10.86
N GLN A 84 -11.23 12.86 11.52
CA GLN A 84 -10.38 13.31 12.63
C GLN A 84 -10.46 12.38 13.85
N ASP A 85 -11.57 11.67 14.04
CA ASP A 85 -11.73 10.71 15.15
C ASP A 85 -10.81 9.48 15.01
N TYR A 86 -10.21 9.30 13.83
CA TYR A 86 -9.30 8.19 13.51
C TYR A 86 -7.84 8.61 13.38
N LYS A 87 -7.54 9.87 13.73
CA LYS A 87 -6.19 10.44 13.62
C LYS A 87 -5.24 9.85 14.66
N PRO A 88 -3.98 9.53 14.28
CA PRO A 88 -2.94 9.17 15.24
C PRO A 88 -2.73 10.26 16.31
N PRO A 89 -2.30 9.89 17.54
CA PRO A 89 -1.77 8.57 17.93
C PRO A 89 -2.82 7.50 18.24
N GLY A 90 -4.12 7.80 18.17
CA GLY A 90 -5.19 6.85 18.41
C GLY A 90 -5.13 5.64 17.46
N THR A 91 -5.69 4.52 17.92
CA THR A 91 -5.97 3.32 17.12
C THR A 91 -7.46 3.01 17.19
N PHE A 92 -8.00 2.47 16.11
CA PHE A 92 -9.40 2.09 16.03
C PHE A 92 -9.54 0.60 15.76
N ASP A 93 -9.81 -0.16 16.82
CA ASP A 93 -9.77 -1.63 16.79
C ASP A 93 -11.16 -2.29 16.69
N LYS A 94 -12.23 -1.47 16.62
CA LYS A 94 -13.59 -1.98 16.43
C LYS A 94 -13.82 -2.33 14.96
N LYS A 95 -14.36 -3.53 14.71
CA LYS A 95 -14.64 -4.03 13.37
C LYS A 95 -15.80 -3.24 12.73
N GLY A 96 -15.55 -2.74 11.53
CA GLY A 96 -16.58 -2.22 10.63
C GLY A 96 -17.28 -3.33 9.84
N LEU A 97 -17.79 -3.00 8.65
CA LEU A 97 -18.27 -4.01 7.71
C LEU A 97 -17.11 -4.89 7.21
N PRO A 98 -17.39 -6.14 6.77
CA PRO A 98 -16.38 -7.00 6.16
C PRO A 98 -15.70 -6.32 4.97
N ILE A 99 -14.37 -6.34 4.95
CA ILE A 99 -13.54 -5.76 3.89
C ILE A 99 -12.86 -6.88 3.12
N ILE A 100 -13.03 -6.89 1.79
CA ILE A 100 -12.29 -7.76 0.87
C ILE A 100 -11.39 -6.85 0.02
N ALA A 101 -10.10 -7.11 -0.03
CA ALA A 101 -9.15 -6.32 -0.81
C ALA A 101 -8.63 -7.11 -2.01
N ILE A 102 -8.67 -6.50 -3.19
CA ILE A 102 -8.18 -7.06 -4.45
C ILE A 102 -7.22 -6.04 -5.07
N PRO A 103 -5.92 -6.09 -4.75
CA PRO A 103 -4.95 -5.13 -5.27
C PRO A 103 -4.67 -5.36 -6.76
N THR A 104 -4.46 -4.26 -7.49
CA THR A 104 -4.09 -4.29 -8.92
C THR A 104 -2.77 -3.56 -9.18
N THR A 105 -2.07 -3.18 -8.12
CA THR A 105 -0.72 -2.61 -8.14
C THR A 105 0.14 -3.38 -7.15
N ALA A 106 1.38 -3.64 -7.49
CA ALA A 106 2.38 -4.23 -6.60
C ALA A 106 3.19 -3.09 -5.97
N GLY A 107 2.75 -2.57 -4.82
CA GLY A 107 3.38 -1.42 -4.19
C GLY A 107 2.96 -1.18 -2.75
N THR A 108 1.73 -0.73 -2.56
CA THR A 108 1.29 -0.15 -1.29
C THR A 108 1.12 -1.16 -0.15
N GLY A 109 0.88 -2.45 -0.45
CA GLY A 109 0.54 -3.45 0.56
C GLY A 109 -0.75 -3.16 1.33
N SER A 110 -1.59 -2.21 0.84
CA SER A 110 -2.81 -1.81 1.56
C SER A 110 -3.74 -2.98 1.83
N GLU A 111 -3.72 -4.00 1.00
CA GLU A 111 -4.56 -5.21 1.13
C GLU A 111 -4.31 -6.03 2.41
N VAL A 112 -3.15 -5.85 3.07
CA VAL A 112 -2.78 -6.60 4.28
C VAL A 112 -2.46 -5.70 5.47
N THR A 113 -2.64 -4.39 5.36
CA THR A 113 -2.27 -3.45 6.41
C THR A 113 -3.47 -3.03 7.26
N HIS A 114 -3.19 -2.63 8.49
CA HIS A 114 -4.15 -1.99 9.39
C HIS A 114 -4.21 -0.46 9.22
N HIS A 115 -3.76 0.05 8.09
CA HIS A 115 -3.78 1.47 7.75
C HIS A 115 -4.78 1.78 6.64
N ALA A 116 -5.38 2.96 6.69
CA ALA A 116 -6.10 3.59 5.58
C ALA A 116 -5.71 5.08 5.53
N VAL A 117 -5.23 5.55 4.40
CA VAL A 117 -4.77 6.94 4.24
C VAL A 117 -5.85 7.75 3.54
N VAL A 118 -6.36 8.78 4.23
CA VAL A 118 -7.41 9.67 3.73
C VAL A 118 -6.99 11.12 3.99
N ILE A 119 -7.22 12.01 3.02
CA ILE A 119 -6.98 13.44 3.17
C ILE A 119 -8.20 14.09 3.85
N ASP A 120 -7.97 14.83 4.94
CA ASP A 120 -8.96 15.77 5.45
C ASP A 120 -8.98 17.03 4.58
N SER A 121 -10.00 17.14 3.75
CA SER A 121 -10.16 18.27 2.82
C SER A 121 -10.69 19.54 3.48
N ARG A 122 -11.03 19.50 4.77
CA ARG A 122 -11.51 20.67 5.54
C ARG A 122 -10.37 21.55 6.02
N THR A 123 -9.15 20.99 6.10
CA THR A 123 -7.96 21.74 6.52
C THR A 123 -7.31 22.40 5.34
N ASN A 124 -6.81 23.64 5.50
CA ASN A 124 -6.11 24.37 4.45
C ASN A 124 -4.83 23.67 3.97
N ASN A 125 -4.28 22.78 4.80
CA ASN A 125 -3.04 22.06 4.53
C ASN A 125 -3.26 20.69 3.90
N LEU A 126 -4.49 20.30 3.54
CA LEU A 126 -4.82 18.99 2.97
C LEU A 126 -4.15 17.85 3.77
N GLU A 127 -4.44 17.78 5.06
CA GLU A 127 -3.76 16.86 5.97
C GLU A 127 -4.03 15.40 5.59
N LYS A 128 -2.96 14.63 5.31
CA LYS A 128 -3.05 13.18 5.13
C LYS A 128 -3.12 12.49 6.49
N ILE A 129 -4.29 11.96 6.82
CA ILE A 129 -4.55 11.17 8.02
C ILE A 129 -4.33 9.70 7.70
N SER A 130 -3.38 9.07 8.39
CA SER A 130 -3.18 7.62 8.35
C SER A 130 -4.02 7.00 9.47
N CYS A 131 -5.30 6.76 9.21
CA CYS A 131 -6.15 6.01 10.12
C CYS A 131 -5.54 4.63 10.35
N ARG A 132 -5.55 4.12 11.59
CA ARG A 132 -4.95 2.82 11.90
C ARG A 132 -5.72 2.07 12.98
N GLY A 133 -5.60 0.75 12.93
CA GLY A 133 -6.18 -0.16 13.90
C GLY A 133 -6.75 -1.42 13.24
N GLU A 134 -7.10 -2.41 14.05
CA GLU A 134 -7.63 -3.69 13.54
C GLU A 134 -8.93 -3.52 12.73
N GLY A 135 -9.70 -2.47 12.98
CA GLY A 135 -10.91 -2.16 12.23
C GLY A 135 -10.69 -1.97 10.72
N PHE A 136 -9.49 -1.56 10.33
CA PHE A 136 -9.12 -1.31 8.92
C PHE A 136 -8.46 -2.52 8.24
N VAL A 137 -8.29 -3.64 8.92
CA VAL A 137 -7.68 -4.85 8.34
C VAL A 137 -8.70 -5.57 7.46
N PRO A 138 -8.41 -5.83 6.17
CA PRO A 138 -9.25 -6.68 5.34
C PRO A 138 -9.34 -8.10 5.91
N ILE A 139 -10.54 -8.68 5.87
CA ILE A 139 -10.74 -10.07 6.31
C ILE A 139 -10.28 -11.08 5.26
N VAL A 140 -10.23 -10.65 3.99
CA VAL A 140 -9.74 -11.44 2.85
C VAL A 140 -8.96 -10.52 1.93
N SER A 141 -7.80 -10.99 1.46
CA SER A 141 -7.00 -10.36 0.42
C SER A 141 -6.81 -11.35 -0.73
N ILE A 142 -7.23 -10.95 -1.94
CA ILE A 142 -7.08 -11.77 -3.15
C ILE A 142 -5.91 -11.20 -3.94
N ILE A 143 -4.78 -11.92 -3.91
CA ILE A 143 -3.52 -11.50 -4.51
C ILE A 143 -3.39 -12.20 -5.87
N ASP A 144 -3.62 -11.45 -6.94
CA ASP A 144 -3.55 -11.93 -8.32
C ASP A 144 -2.65 -10.99 -9.14
N TYR A 145 -1.44 -11.47 -9.46
CA TYR A 145 -0.46 -10.68 -10.22
C TYR A 145 -0.93 -10.34 -11.63
N GLU A 146 -1.83 -11.13 -12.24
CA GLU A 146 -2.35 -10.87 -13.59
C GLU A 146 -3.06 -9.50 -13.66
N LEU A 147 -3.65 -9.05 -12.56
CA LEU A 147 -4.29 -7.73 -12.47
C LEU A 147 -3.28 -6.58 -12.59
N THR A 148 -1.98 -6.85 -12.43
CA THR A 148 -0.91 -5.85 -12.57
C THR A 148 -0.41 -5.71 -14.01
N LEU A 149 -0.68 -6.67 -14.91
CA LEU A 149 -0.16 -6.72 -16.29
C LEU A 149 -0.59 -5.54 -17.17
N SER A 150 -1.70 -4.89 -16.83
CA SER A 150 -2.20 -3.70 -17.54
C SER A 150 -1.55 -2.39 -17.07
N LYS A 151 -0.72 -2.40 -16.02
CA LYS A 151 -0.16 -1.18 -15.46
C LYS A 151 1.02 -0.67 -16.32
N PRO A 152 1.10 0.66 -16.54
CA PRO A 152 2.23 1.26 -17.25
C PRO A 152 3.56 0.97 -16.56
N ARG A 153 4.64 0.84 -17.37
CA ARG A 153 6.00 0.59 -16.90
C ARG A 153 6.40 1.54 -15.75
N ARG A 154 6.20 2.85 -15.92
CA ARG A 154 6.55 3.84 -14.90
C ARG A 154 5.85 3.56 -13.57
N LEU A 155 4.54 3.38 -13.59
CA LEU A 155 3.79 3.07 -12.36
C LEU A 155 4.28 1.78 -11.70
N THR A 156 4.65 0.78 -12.49
CA THR A 156 5.19 -0.48 -11.96
C THR A 156 6.52 -0.25 -11.25
N ILE A 157 7.43 0.53 -11.84
CA ILE A 157 8.74 0.81 -11.23
C ILE A 157 8.58 1.69 -9.99
N ASP A 158 7.81 2.78 -10.08
CA ASP A 158 7.56 3.65 -8.93
C ASP A 158 6.95 2.85 -7.75
N SER A 159 6.03 1.91 -8.04
CA SER A 159 5.44 1.03 -7.02
C SER A 159 6.44 0.02 -6.46
N ALA A 160 7.34 -0.53 -7.30
CA ALA A 160 8.36 -1.45 -6.84
C ALA A 160 9.39 -0.78 -5.91
N ILE A 161 9.79 0.47 -6.21
CA ILE A 161 10.66 1.24 -5.32
C ILE A 161 9.94 1.62 -4.02
N ASP A 162 8.64 1.91 -4.07
CA ASP A 162 7.82 2.09 -2.87
C ASP A 162 7.84 0.82 -1.99
N THR A 163 7.68 -0.35 -2.61
CA THR A 163 7.79 -1.65 -1.93
C THR A 163 9.18 -1.87 -1.32
N LEU A 164 10.26 -1.55 -2.05
CA LEU A 164 11.62 -1.61 -1.53
C LEU A 164 11.79 -0.72 -0.29
N THR A 165 11.24 0.50 -0.37
CA THR A 165 11.26 1.46 0.74
C THR A 165 10.50 0.91 1.95
N HIS A 166 9.35 0.25 1.75
CA HIS A 166 8.62 -0.42 2.83
C HIS A 166 9.48 -1.48 3.52
N GLY A 167 10.18 -2.33 2.75
CA GLY A 167 11.07 -3.35 3.29
C GLY A 167 12.20 -2.74 4.12
N ILE A 168 12.96 -1.79 3.54
CA ILE A 168 14.09 -1.14 4.21
C ILE A 168 13.61 -0.42 5.49
N GLU A 169 12.58 0.43 5.40
CA GLU A 169 12.10 1.19 6.56
C GLU A 169 11.50 0.30 7.65
N ALA A 170 10.78 -0.76 7.29
CA ALA A 170 10.27 -1.72 8.27
C ALA A 170 11.43 -2.43 9.00
N TYR A 171 12.48 -2.81 8.27
CA TYR A 171 13.64 -3.48 8.84
C TYR A 171 14.43 -2.56 9.79
N VAL A 172 14.76 -1.33 9.39
CA VAL A 172 15.52 -0.38 10.22
C VAL A 172 14.68 0.31 11.30
N SER A 173 13.38 0.03 11.36
CA SER A 173 12.47 0.62 12.33
C SER A 173 12.82 0.23 13.77
N LYS A 174 12.74 1.18 14.71
CA LYS A 174 12.83 0.89 16.15
C LYS A 174 11.70 -0.01 16.68
N LYS A 175 10.65 -0.25 15.88
CA LYS A 175 9.52 -1.13 16.19
C LYS A 175 9.62 -2.48 15.49
N ALA A 176 10.74 -2.74 14.81
CA ALA A 176 10.97 -4.02 14.15
C ALA A 176 10.93 -5.19 15.12
N THR A 177 10.45 -6.33 14.63
CA THR A 177 10.33 -7.59 15.34
C THR A 177 10.90 -8.70 14.48
N LEU A 178 11.18 -9.87 15.05
CA LEU A 178 11.64 -11.03 14.26
C LEU A 178 10.67 -11.41 13.13
N PHE A 179 9.36 -11.20 13.34
CA PHE A 179 8.35 -11.44 12.29
C PHE A 179 8.47 -10.41 11.17
N SER A 180 8.47 -9.11 11.51
CA SER A 180 8.60 -8.05 10.50
C SER A 180 9.93 -8.09 9.77
N ASP A 181 11.02 -8.48 10.45
CA ASP A 181 12.35 -8.61 9.86
C ASP A 181 12.38 -9.63 8.72
N ARG A 182 11.77 -10.79 8.92
CA ARG A 182 11.69 -11.83 7.89
C ARG A 182 10.95 -11.34 6.65
N MET A 183 9.79 -10.71 6.86
CA MET A 183 8.99 -10.17 5.76
C MET A 183 9.74 -9.03 5.04
N ALA A 184 10.43 -8.18 5.78
CA ALA A 184 11.18 -7.04 5.23
C ALA A 184 12.36 -7.48 4.35
N LEU A 185 13.18 -8.42 4.81
CA LEU A 185 14.32 -8.92 4.03
C LEU A 185 13.86 -9.66 2.77
N ASP A 186 12.80 -10.49 2.86
CA ASP A 186 12.21 -11.13 1.69
C ASP A 186 11.63 -10.10 0.70
N THR A 187 11.04 -9.01 1.21
CA THR A 187 10.56 -7.90 0.37
C THR A 187 11.70 -7.28 -0.42
N ILE A 188 12.81 -6.93 0.25
CA ILE A 188 13.99 -6.33 -0.40
C ILE A 188 14.52 -7.26 -1.49
N ARG A 189 14.76 -8.54 -1.17
CA ARG A 189 15.26 -9.54 -2.10
C ARG A 189 14.36 -9.70 -3.33
N LEU A 190 13.05 -9.89 -3.11
CA LEU A 190 12.11 -10.07 -4.22
C LEU A 190 12.00 -8.84 -5.13
N VAL A 191 12.09 -7.62 -4.59
CA VAL A 191 12.09 -6.42 -5.44
C VAL A 191 13.34 -6.37 -6.28
N THR A 192 14.52 -6.57 -5.70
CA THR A 192 15.79 -6.48 -6.43
C THR A 192 15.93 -7.57 -7.49
N GLU A 193 15.50 -8.80 -7.21
CA GLU A 193 15.48 -9.91 -8.18
C GLU A 193 14.59 -9.63 -9.41
N ASN A 194 13.49 -8.88 -9.24
CA ASN A 194 12.43 -8.80 -10.26
C ASN A 194 12.30 -7.44 -10.95
N ILE A 195 12.79 -6.35 -10.35
CA ILE A 195 12.56 -5.00 -10.87
C ILE A 195 13.18 -4.78 -12.26
N TYR A 196 14.38 -5.30 -12.51
CA TYR A 196 15.03 -5.17 -13.81
C TYR A 196 14.38 -6.03 -14.90
N ALA A 197 13.85 -7.20 -14.53
CA ALA A 197 13.13 -8.06 -15.47
C ALA A 197 11.84 -7.38 -15.94
N VAL A 198 11.05 -6.84 -15.03
CA VAL A 198 9.83 -6.09 -15.33
C VAL A 198 10.12 -4.77 -16.08
N GLU A 199 11.25 -4.14 -15.79
CA GLU A 199 11.70 -2.92 -16.47
C GLU A 199 11.96 -3.20 -17.96
N LYS A 200 12.63 -4.31 -18.27
CA LYS A 200 12.91 -4.75 -19.64
C LYS A 200 11.69 -5.34 -20.34
N ASN A 201 10.91 -6.13 -19.64
CA ASN A 201 9.69 -6.76 -20.16
C ASN A 201 8.52 -6.56 -19.19
N PRO A 202 7.69 -5.51 -19.36
CA PRO A 202 6.55 -5.24 -18.49
C PRO A 202 5.49 -6.35 -18.42
N LYS A 203 5.56 -7.35 -19.30
CA LYS A 203 4.67 -8.51 -19.33
C LYS A 203 5.33 -9.80 -18.81
N ASP A 204 6.49 -9.71 -18.21
CA ASP A 204 7.14 -10.85 -17.55
C ASP A 204 6.31 -11.28 -16.35
N THR A 205 5.62 -12.41 -16.49
CA THR A 205 4.68 -12.91 -15.49
C THR A 205 5.36 -13.33 -14.21
N GLN A 206 6.56 -13.96 -14.30
CA GLN A 206 7.32 -14.38 -13.13
C GLN A 206 7.79 -13.16 -12.33
N ALA A 207 8.30 -12.14 -13.01
CA ALA A 207 8.72 -10.91 -12.35
C ALA A 207 7.52 -10.14 -11.75
N ARG A 208 6.36 -10.15 -12.41
CA ARG A 208 5.13 -9.57 -11.86
C ARG A 208 4.64 -10.31 -10.61
N GLU A 209 4.69 -11.63 -10.60
CA GLU A 209 4.38 -12.46 -9.44
C GLU A 209 5.32 -12.15 -8.28
N GLY A 210 6.64 -12.11 -8.53
CA GLY A 210 7.65 -11.75 -7.53
C GLY A 210 7.41 -10.37 -6.91
N LEU A 211 7.16 -9.34 -7.74
CA LEU A 211 6.85 -7.99 -7.25
C LEU A 211 5.52 -7.92 -6.48
N MET A 212 4.52 -8.69 -6.90
CA MET A 212 3.23 -8.73 -6.20
C MET A 212 3.36 -9.36 -4.82
N LEU A 213 4.10 -10.46 -4.71
CA LEU A 213 4.44 -11.08 -3.44
C LEU A 213 5.25 -10.12 -2.55
N ALA A 214 6.25 -9.45 -3.12
CA ALA A 214 7.06 -8.45 -2.41
C ALA A 214 6.18 -7.34 -1.80
N ALA A 215 5.22 -6.81 -2.56
CA ALA A 215 4.31 -5.76 -2.09
C ALA A 215 3.47 -6.21 -0.88
N THR A 216 2.95 -7.43 -0.93
CA THR A 216 2.19 -8.03 0.19
C THR A 216 3.08 -8.24 1.42
N LEU A 217 4.30 -8.79 1.24
CA LEU A 217 5.25 -8.98 2.35
C LEU A 217 5.70 -7.65 2.94
N GLY A 218 5.98 -6.64 2.10
CA GLY A 218 6.30 -5.28 2.54
C GLY A 218 5.18 -4.65 3.36
N GLY A 219 3.93 -4.84 2.92
CA GLY A 219 2.73 -4.43 3.65
C GLY A 219 2.65 -5.08 5.03
N LEU A 220 2.86 -6.39 5.12
CA LEU A 220 2.92 -7.12 6.39
C LEU A 220 4.08 -6.65 7.26
N ALA A 221 5.27 -6.41 6.68
CA ALA A 221 6.44 -5.95 7.41
C ALA A 221 6.17 -4.61 8.12
N PHE A 222 5.81 -3.55 7.35
CA PHE A 222 5.63 -2.24 7.96
C PHE A 222 4.37 -2.14 8.82
N SER A 223 3.34 -2.93 8.54
CA SER A 223 2.15 -3.00 9.39
C SER A 223 2.46 -3.56 10.78
N ASN A 224 3.45 -4.44 10.90
CA ASN A 224 3.91 -5.04 12.16
C ASN A 224 5.21 -4.40 12.73
N ALA A 225 5.73 -3.38 12.06
CA ALA A 225 6.83 -2.55 12.52
C ALA A 225 6.42 -1.06 12.43
N SER A 226 7.04 -0.32 11.53
CA SER A 226 6.61 1.04 11.12
C SER A 226 7.34 1.42 9.84
N ILE A 227 6.81 2.37 9.11
CA ILE A 227 7.58 3.18 8.16
C ILE A 227 8.37 4.25 8.92
N CYS A 228 9.40 4.81 8.28
CA CYS A 228 10.33 5.74 8.90
C CYS A 228 10.36 7.11 8.18
N LEU A 229 11.56 7.68 8.02
CA LEU A 229 11.74 9.06 7.60
C LEU A 229 11.44 9.30 6.12
N VAL A 230 11.67 8.31 5.23
CA VAL A 230 11.36 8.45 3.80
C VAL A 230 9.86 8.72 3.62
N HIS A 231 9.02 7.84 4.17
CA HIS A 231 7.57 8.04 4.13
C HIS A 231 7.12 9.27 4.91
N GLY A 232 7.80 9.59 6.03
CA GLY A 232 7.52 10.80 6.81
C GLY A 232 7.68 12.07 5.97
N MET A 233 8.71 12.14 5.14
CA MET A 233 9.02 13.29 4.28
C MET A 233 8.27 13.26 2.95
N SER A 234 7.94 12.08 2.40
CA SER A 234 7.22 11.96 1.13
C SER A 234 5.75 12.38 1.22
N ARG A 235 5.10 12.18 2.36
CA ARG A 235 3.68 12.53 2.56
C ARG A 235 3.34 13.98 2.24
N PRO A 236 4.06 14.99 2.80
CA PRO A 236 3.80 16.39 2.46
C PRO A 236 4.13 16.73 1.00
N LEU A 237 5.08 16.03 0.37
CA LEU A 237 5.37 16.22 -1.07
C LEU A 237 4.17 15.80 -1.94
N GLY A 238 3.58 14.66 -1.65
CA GLY A 238 2.40 14.19 -2.37
C GLY A 238 1.21 15.14 -2.21
N SER A 239 0.86 15.53 -0.99
CA SER A 239 -0.31 16.39 -0.73
C SER A 239 -0.15 17.81 -1.28
N ASN A 240 1.01 18.45 -1.12
CA ASN A 240 1.22 19.85 -1.49
C ASN A 240 1.65 20.04 -2.96
N PHE A 241 2.44 19.11 -3.50
CA PHE A 241 3.06 19.27 -4.84
C PHE A 241 2.52 18.24 -5.85
N LYS A 242 1.59 17.35 -5.45
CA LYS A 242 1.01 16.30 -6.29
C LYS A 242 2.05 15.37 -6.92
N VAL A 243 3.17 15.15 -6.24
CA VAL A 243 4.17 14.19 -6.66
C VAL A 243 3.62 12.78 -6.39
N PRO A 244 3.65 11.86 -7.36
CA PRO A 244 3.25 10.47 -7.14
C PRO A 244 4.01 9.84 -5.97
N HIS A 245 3.31 9.08 -5.11
CA HIS A 245 3.87 8.57 -3.84
C HIS A 245 5.14 7.74 -4.04
N GLY A 246 5.10 6.72 -4.90
CA GLY A 246 6.28 5.89 -5.17
C GLY A 246 7.46 6.68 -5.76
N LEU A 247 7.18 7.69 -6.60
CA LEU A 247 8.23 8.58 -7.12
C LEU A 247 8.85 9.43 -6.00
N SER A 248 8.06 10.00 -5.10
CA SER A 248 8.59 10.80 -3.99
C SER A 248 9.44 9.95 -3.04
N ASN A 249 9.04 8.70 -2.76
CA ASN A 249 9.84 7.77 -1.99
C ASN A 249 11.16 7.43 -2.70
N ALA A 250 11.12 7.13 -4.01
CA ALA A 250 12.31 6.86 -4.80
C ALA A 250 13.33 8.01 -4.81
N MET A 251 12.84 9.25 -4.86
CA MET A 251 13.71 10.45 -4.82
C MET A 251 14.35 10.68 -3.46
N LEU A 252 13.65 10.34 -2.39
CA LEU A 252 14.10 10.59 -1.01
C LEU A 252 14.95 9.44 -0.47
N LEU A 253 14.73 8.21 -0.94
CA LEU A 253 15.34 7.00 -0.39
C LEU A 253 16.87 7.08 -0.29
N PRO A 254 17.64 7.46 -1.34
CA PRO A 254 19.10 7.49 -1.25
C PRO A 254 19.61 8.46 -0.19
N THR A 255 19.15 9.71 -0.23
CA THR A 255 19.62 10.75 0.71
C THR A 255 19.24 10.46 2.16
N ILE A 256 18.05 9.89 2.38
CA ILE A 256 17.61 9.55 3.74
C ILE A 256 18.32 8.29 4.24
N THR A 257 18.62 7.34 3.36
CA THR A 257 19.45 6.18 3.71
C THR A 257 20.83 6.62 4.15
N GLU A 258 21.51 7.45 3.36
CA GLU A 258 22.81 8.03 3.70
C GLU A 258 22.78 8.74 5.06
N PHE A 259 21.77 9.58 5.32
CA PHE A 259 21.59 10.25 6.62
C PHE A 259 21.38 9.27 7.77
N SER A 260 20.74 8.13 7.53
CA SER A 260 20.26 7.22 8.58
C SER A 260 21.23 6.07 8.89
N ILE A 261 22.16 5.76 8.00
CA ILE A 261 23.08 4.62 8.09
C ILE A 261 23.80 4.58 9.44
N ASP A 262 24.35 5.70 9.90
CA ASP A 262 25.13 5.75 11.15
C ASP A 262 24.35 5.37 12.39
N TYR A 263 23.02 5.46 12.34
CA TYR A 263 22.12 5.12 13.45
C TYR A 263 21.69 3.64 13.47
N ALA A 264 21.92 2.91 12.35
CA ALA A 264 21.48 1.52 12.20
C ALA A 264 22.37 0.72 11.24
N LYS A 265 23.70 0.88 11.31
CA LYS A 265 24.69 0.32 10.36
C LYS A 265 24.46 -1.15 10.07
N SER A 266 24.44 -2.01 11.10
CA SER A 266 24.24 -3.45 10.93
C SER A 266 22.94 -3.79 10.21
N ARG A 267 21.85 -3.06 10.50
CA ARG A 267 20.57 -3.32 9.83
C ARG A 267 20.56 -2.87 8.37
N TYR A 268 21.21 -1.76 8.03
CA TYR A 268 21.38 -1.37 6.62
C TYR A 268 22.32 -2.32 5.88
N ALA A 269 23.37 -2.83 6.52
CA ALA A 269 24.22 -3.86 5.95
C ALA A 269 23.45 -5.16 5.62
N ASP A 270 22.54 -5.58 6.52
CA ASP A 270 21.62 -6.70 6.25
C ASP A 270 20.70 -6.42 5.05
N CYS A 271 20.18 -5.18 4.92
CA CYS A 271 19.40 -4.79 3.74
C CYS A 271 20.21 -4.90 2.45
N SER A 272 21.48 -4.49 2.47
CA SER A 272 22.40 -4.57 1.34
C SER A 272 22.64 -6.04 0.93
N ARG A 273 22.93 -6.89 1.89
CA ARG A 273 23.09 -8.34 1.65
C ARG A 273 21.79 -8.99 1.12
N ALA A 274 20.65 -8.64 1.68
CA ALA A 274 19.35 -9.15 1.21
C ALA A 274 18.99 -8.70 -0.22
N GLY A 275 19.44 -7.51 -0.60
CA GLY A 275 19.23 -6.95 -1.94
C GLY A 275 20.26 -7.39 -2.98
N ASP A 276 21.19 -8.26 -2.61
CA ASP A 276 22.32 -8.72 -3.46
C ASP A 276 23.24 -7.55 -3.91
N PHE A 277 23.34 -6.51 -3.09
CA PHE A 277 24.26 -5.40 -3.27
C PHE A 277 25.61 -5.65 -2.57
N ALA A 278 25.67 -6.58 -1.63
CA ALA A 278 26.85 -7.04 -0.91
C ALA A 278 26.83 -8.57 -0.80
N LEU A 279 28.00 -9.18 -0.63
CA LEU A 279 28.12 -10.62 -0.44
C LEU A 279 27.68 -11.00 0.99
N PRO A 280 27.17 -12.24 1.20
CA PRO A 280 26.78 -12.70 2.54
C PRO A 280 27.92 -12.69 3.57
N GLU A 281 29.17 -12.87 3.10
CA GLU A 281 30.39 -12.87 3.91
C GLU A 281 31.02 -11.50 4.16
N ASP A 282 30.54 -10.45 3.49
CA ASP A 282 31.04 -9.08 3.70
C ASP A 282 30.73 -8.61 5.13
N ASP A 283 31.67 -7.93 5.73
CA ASP A 283 31.40 -7.22 6.98
C ASP A 283 30.42 -6.04 6.78
N ASP A 284 29.97 -5.44 7.88
CA ASP A 284 28.98 -4.38 7.80
C ASP A 284 29.50 -3.14 7.06
N GLU A 285 30.79 -2.79 7.21
CA GLU A 285 31.35 -1.61 6.53
C GLU A 285 31.44 -1.81 5.04
N LEU A 286 31.88 -2.98 4.57
CA LEU A 286 31.93 -3.32 3.16
C LEU A 286 30.52 -3.43 2.56
N SER A 287 29.59 -4.03 3.30
CA SER A 287 28.18 -4.16 2.88
C SER A 287 27.48 -2.82 2.68
N LEU A 288 27.92 -1.76 3.36
CA LEU A 288 27.32 -0.42 3.24
C LEU A 288 27.81 0.40 2.04
N ILE A 289 28.85 -0.05 1.32
CA ILE A 289 29.41 0.72 0.20
C ILE A 289 28.40 0.90 -0.94
N HIS A 290 27.52 -0.06 -1.15
CA HIS A 290 26.62 -0.13 -2.31
C HIS A 290 25.12 -0.03 -2.02
N ILE A 291 24.75 0.26 -0.77
CA ILE A 291 23.32 0.40 -0.40
C ILE A 291 22.73 1.76 -0.80
#